data_3098c665359a52d7246799d202773f69
#
_entry.id   3098c665359a52d7246799d202773f69
#
_cell.length_a   1.000
_cell.length_b   1.000
_cell.length_c   1.000
_cell.angle_alpha   90.00
_cell.angle_beta   90.00
_cell.angle_gamma   90.00
#
_symmetry.space_group_name_H-M   'P 1'
#
loop_
_entity.id
_entity.type
_entity.pdbx_description
1 polymer ?
#
loop_
_entity_poly.entity_id
_entity_poly.type
_entity_poly.pdbx_seq_one_letter_code
_entity_poly.pdbx_strand_id
1 'polypeptide(L)'
;YFKKTVNELTLAQVATLASLPKATTFYLNNPDRLQARRDYILGEMLDLSFITQEEHDAALLENTPVKVSLINIDAPHFVRYVKDQLEVTYGPRTVEEGGLKVITTLDYDKQKIAEEEVEKGVDALSKRYGFSNGALVALDPKTGQILAMVGSKDYFDDSIDGQVNVSTRLRQPGSSFKPIVYAKAFEMGYTPNT
;
A
#
# COMPACT_ATOMS: atom_id res chain seq x y z
N TYR A 1 -14.79 2.08 -0.93
CA TYR A 1 -15.78 1.21 -1.56
C TYR A 1 -16.40 1.84 -2.82
N PHE A 2 -17.02 3.04 -2.72
CA PHE A 2 -17.71 3.68 -3.85
C PHE A 2 -17.01 4.92 -4.41
N LYS A 3 -15.90 5.39 -3.81
CA LYS A 3 -15.17 6.62 -4.20
C LYS A 3 -16.06 7.87 -4.30
N LYS A 4 -17.03 7.99 -3.40
CA LYS A 4 -17.99 9.07 -3.29
C LYS A 4 -17.95 9.70 -1.90
N THR A 5 -18.33 10.97 -1.78
CA THR A 5 -18.61 11.59 -0.49
C THR A 5 -19.92 11.05 0.08
N VAL A 6 -20.13 11.19 1.39
CA VAL A 6 -21.36 10.67 2.06
C VAL A 6 -22.62 11.21 1.41
N ASN A 7 -22.62 12.47 0.99
CA ASN A 7 -23.79 13.14 0.38
C ASN A 7 -24.09 12.69 -1.06
N GLU A 8 -23.16 11.97 -1.69
CA GLU A 8 -23.31 11.46 -3.08
C GLU A 8 -23.74 9.99 -3.10
N LEU A 9 -23.83 9.35 -1.94
CA LEU A 9 -24.23 7.95 -1.84
C LEU A 9 -25.73 7.81 -2.09
N THR A 10 -26.10 6.79 -2.86
CA THR A 10 -27.50 6.38 -3.01
C THR A 10 -27.96 5.60 -1.78
N LEU A 11 -29.26 5.48 -1.59
CA LEU A 11 -29.85 4.72 -0.50
C LEU A 11 -29.35 3.26 -0.49
N ALA A 12 -29.29 2.63 -1.66
CA ALA A 12 -28.77 1.27 -1.80
C ALA A 12 -27.28 1.16 -1.41
N GLN A 13 -26.47 2.17 -1.75
CA GLN A 13 -25.06 2.23 -1.36
C GLN A 13 -24.89 2.43 0.15
N VAL A 14 -25.71 3.28 0.77
CA VAL A 14 -25.73 3.48 2.22
C VAL A 14 -26.09 2.18 2.94
N ALA A 15 -27.15 1.49 2.53
CA ALA A 15 -27.55 0.21 3.11
C ALA A 15 -26.48 -0.88 2.92
N THR A 16 -25.78 -0.88 1.77
CA THR A 16 -24.63 -1.77 1.53
C THR A 16 -23.50 -1.51 2.50
N LEU A 17 -23.10 -0.24 2.71
CA LEU A 17 -22.08 0.13 3.68
C LEU A 17 -22.47 -0.22 5.11
N ALA A 18 -23.74 0.00 5.49
CA ALA A 18 -24.28 -0.38 6.79
C ALA A 18 -24.27 -1.91 7.04
N SER A 19 -24.21 -2.70 5.99
CA SER A 19 -24.10 -4.16 6.07
C SER A 19 -22.74 -4.65 6.51
N LEU A 20 -21.66 -3.92 6.15
CA LEU A 20 -20.28 -4.37 6.29
C LEU A 20 -19.80 -4.53 7.74
N PRO A 21 -20.12 -3.64 8.71
CA PRO A 21 -19.56 -3.71 10.07
C PRO A 21 -19.83 -5.03 10.79
N LYS A 22 -20.90 -5.74 10.42
CA LYS A 22 -21.26 -7.02 11.05
C LYS A 22 -20.24 -8.14 10.77
N ALA A 23 -19.69 -8.21 9.56
CA ALA A 23 -18.73 -9.22 9.14
C ALA A 23 -18.03 -8.79 7.84
N THR A 24 -17.18 -7.78 7.89
CA THR A 24 -16.61 -7.10 6.72
C THR A 24 -15.96 -8.06 5.72
N THR A 25 -14.99 -8.85 6.15
CA THR A 25 -14.25 -9.79 5.28
C THR A 25 -15.18 -10.84 4.67
N PHE A 26 -16.14 -11.35 5.46
CA PHE A 26 -17.09 -12.34 4.96
C PHE A 26 -17.95 -11.77 3.83
N TYR A 27 -18.54 -10.58 4.05
CA TYR A 27 -19.42 -9.97 3.06
C TYR A 27 -18.67 -9.51 1.80
N LEU A 28 -17.45 -9.02 1.93
CA LEU A 28 -16.62 -8.64 0.78
C LEU A 28 -16.24 -9.85 -0.10
N ASN A 29 -16.05 -11.02 0.50
CA ASN A 29 -15.76 -12.25 -0.21
C ASN A 29 -17.03 -13.01 -0.70
N ASN A 30 -18.23 -12.58 -0.29
CA ASN A 30 -19.50 -13.20 -0.64
C ASN A 30 -20.52 -12.14 -1.09
N PRO A 31 -20.43 -11.62 -2.32
CA PRO A 31 -21.28 -10.54 -2.82
C PRO A 31 -22.78 -10.81 -2.69
N ASP A 32 -23.23 -12.04 -2.97
CA ASP A 32 -24.64 -12.42 -2.86
C ASP A 32 -25.16 -12.31 -1.41
N ARG A 33 -24.30 -12.63 -0.43
CA ARG A 33 -24.62 -12.49 0.99
C ARG A 33 -24.64 -11.03 1.42
N LEU A 34 -23.77 -10.21 0.84
CA LEU A 34 -23.78 -8.78 1.05
C LEU A 34 -25.08 -8.15 0.52
N GLN A 35 -25.48 -8.53 -0.69
CA GLN A 35 -26.74 -8.08 -1.28
C GLN A 35 -27.93 -8.47 -0.42
N ALA A 36 -28.03 -9.74 -0.03
CA ALA A 36 -29.13 -10.20 0.85
C ALA A 36 -29.16 -9.44 2.20
N ARG A 37 -28.00 -9.09 2.73
CA ARG A 37 -27.93 -8.27 3.97
C ARG A 37 -28.35 -6.82 3.74
N ARG A 38 -27.97 -6.23 2.60
CA ARG A 38 -28.45 -4.91 2.17
C ARG A 38 -29.98 -4.88 2.07
N ASP A 39 -30.55 -5.87 1.38
CA ASP A 39 -32.00 -5.97 1.15
C ASP A 39 -32.75 -6.13 2.48
N TYR A 40 -32.20 -6.91 3.42
CA TYR A 40 -32.72 -7.01 4.78
C TYR A 40 -32.72 -5.63 5.49
N ILE A 41 -31.60 -4.86 5.39
CA ILE A 41 -31.50 -3.52 6.01
C ILE A 41 -32.54 -2.55 5.39
N LEU A 42 -32.70 -2.58 4.07
CA LEU A 42 -33.71 -1.76 3.40
C LEU A 42 -35.13 -2.12 3.88
N GLY A 43 -35.44 -3.40 4.08
CA GLY A 43 -36.72 -3.85 4.66
C GLY A 43 -36.95 -3.31 6.07
N GLU A 44 -35.94 -3.41 6.95
CA GLU A 44 -36.01 -2.85 8.31
C GLU A 44 -36.20 -1.31 8.29
N MET A 45 -35.54 -0.62 7.36
CA MET A 45 -35.74 0.83 7.21
C MET A 45 -37.16 1.22 6.77
N LEU A 46 -37.77 0.38 5.91
CA LEU A 46 -39.16 0.55 5.52
C LEU A 46 -40.11 0.30 6.71
N ASP A 47 -39.96 -0.82 7.41
CA ASP A 47 -40.79 -1.21 8.55
C ASP A 47 -40.74 -0.15 9.67
N LEU A 48 -39.60 0.47 9.86
CA LEU A 48 -39.37 1.56 10.81
C LEU A 48 -39.77 2.95 10.28
N SER A 49 -40.31 3.02 9.06
CA SER A 49 -40.73 4.26 8.39
C SER A 49 -39.62 5.30 8.19
N PHE A 50 -38.36 4.85 8.04
CA PHE A 50 -37.23 5.71 7.67
C PHE A 50 -37.21 6.03 6.18
N ILE A 51 -37.81 5.15 5.35
CA ILE A 51 -37.93 5.30 3.90
C ILE A 51 -39.34 4.94 3.46
N THR A 52 -39.74 5.44 2.30
CA THR A 52 -41.03 5.10 1.66
C THR A 52 -40.95 3.78 0.91
N GLN A 53 -42.10 3.20 0.57
CA GLN A 53 -42.14 2.00 -0.28
C GLN A 53 -41.48 2.22 -1.65
N GLU A 54 -41.68 3.40 -2.24
CA GLU A 54 -41.10 3.76 -3.54
C GLU A 54 -39.56 3.82 -3.48
N GLU A 55 -39.02 4.41 -2.41
CA GLU A 55 -37.56 4.47 -2.18
C GLU A 55 -36.97 3.08 -1.93
N HIS A 56 -37.66 2.22 -1.17
CA HIS A 56 -37.26 0.85 -0.93
C HIS A 56 -37.18 0.07 -2.26
N ASP A 57 -38.26 0.10 -3.06
CA ASP A 57 -38.35 -0.67 -4.31
C ASP A 57 -37.31 -0.18 -5.33
N ALA A 58 -37.09 1.12 -5.42
CA ALA A 58 -36.02 1.69 -6.25
C ALA A 58 -34.63 1.24 -5.80
N ALA A 59 -34.35 1.22 -4.49
CA ALA A 59 -33.07 0.81 -3.94
C ALA A 59 -32.79 -0.69 -4.15
N LEU A 60 -33.79 -1.55 -4.12
CA LEU A 60 -33.64 -2.99 -4.40
C LEU A 60 -33.19 -3.26 -5.84
N LEU A 61 -33.62 -2.44 -6.80
CA LEU A 61 -33.27 -2.58 -8.22
C LEU A 61 -31.84 -2.10 -8.53
N GLU A 62 -31.25 -1.30 -7.64
CA GLU A 62 -29.92 -0.76 -7.87
C GLU A 62 -28.83 -1.82 -7.64
N ASN A 63 -27.96 -1.99 -8.63
CA ASN A 63 -26.76 -2.81 -8.47
C ASN A 63 -25.67 -2.02 -7.78
N THR A 64 -25.20 -2.48 -6.62
CA THR A 64 -24.17 -1.84 -5.79
C THR A 64 -22.91 -2.69 -5.67
N PRO A 65 -22.12 -2.84 -6.75
CA PRO A 65 -20.90 -3.62 -6.69
C PRO A 65 -19.90 -2.92 -5.76
N VAL A 66 -19.52 -3.59 -4.69
CA VAL A 66 -18.48 -3.12 -3.78
C VAL A 66 -17.13 -3.49 -4.36
N LYS A 67 -16.34 -2.50 -4.73
CA LYS A 67 -14.93 -2.71 -5.04
C LYS A 67 -14.10 -2.37 -3.81
N VAL A 68 -13.39 -3.35 -3.28
CA VAL A 68 -12.29 -3.05 -2.36
C VAL A 68 -11.23 -2.36 -3.20
N SER A 69 -11.29 -1.04 -3.25
CA SER A 69 -10.14 -0.26 -3.71
C SER A 69 -9.16 -0.34 -2.55
N LEU A 70 -8.15 -1.17 -2.67
CA LEU A 70 -6.93 -0.94 -1.92
C LEU A 70 -6.59 0.53 -2.19
N ILE A 71 -6.53 1.34 -1.15
CA ILE A 71 -6.03 2.70 -1.29
C ILE A 71 -4.65 2.53 -1.90
N ASN A 72 -4.47 2.97 -3.14
CA ASN A 72 -3.16 3.01 -3.74
C ASN A 72 -2.34 3.98 -2.88
N ILE A 73 -1.56 3.40 -1.97
CA ILE A 73 -0.60 4.17 -1.19
C ILE A 73 0.55 4.46 -2.15
N ASP A 74 0.78 5.72 -2.43
CA ASP A 74 1.98 6.13 -3.15
C ASP A 74 3.21 5.81 -2.29
N ALA A 75 4.27 5.33 -2.91
CA ALA A 75 5.51 4.94 -2.24
C ALA A 75 5.32 4.00 -1.02
N PRO A 76 4.59 2.87 -1.14
CA PRO A 76 4.13 2.09 0.00
C PRO A 76 5.27 1.58 0.90
N HIS A 77 6.42 1.22 0.35
CA HIS A 77 7.59 0.82 1.12
C HIS A 77 8.16 1.96 1.97
N PHE A 78 8.21 3.17 1.42
CA PHE A 78 8.68 4.34 2.16
C PHE A 78 7.68 4.73 3.26
N VAL A 79 6.39 4.74 2.94
CA VAL A 79 5.33 5.02 3.92
C VAL A 79 5.39 4.04 5.09
N ARG A 80 5.54 2.75 4.82
CA ARG A 80 5.69 1.73 5.85
C ARG A 80 6.94 1.93 6.69
N TYR A 81 8.06 2.18 6.04
CA TYR A 81 9.34 2.46 6.70
C TYR A 81 9.25 3.65 7.66
N VAL A 82 8.62 4.76 7.24
CA VAL A 82 8.40 5.93 8.08
C VAL A 82 7.43 5.62 9.23
N LYS A 83 6.33 4.91 8.93
CA LYS A 83 5.37 4.50 9.97
C LYS A 83 6.05 3.68 11.07
N ASP A 84 6.83 2.68 10.71
CA ASP A 84 7.54 1.82 11.68
C ASP A 84 8.47 2.65 12.58
N GLN A 85 9.17 3.66 12.06
CA GLN A 85 10.01 4.56 12.87
C GLN A 85 9.19 5.48 13.78
N LEU A 86 8.06 5.97 13.31
CA LEU A 86 7.16 6.77 14.14
C LEU A 86 6.56 5.96 15.28
N GLU A 87 6.19 4.71 15.03
CA GLU A 87 5.68 3.80 16.05
C GLU A 87 6.71 3.51 17.15
N VAL A 88 7.98 3.36 16.77
CA VAL A 88 9.08 3.22 17.74
C VAL A 88 9.25 4.48 18.59
N THR A 89 9.09 5.67 17.98
CA THR A 89 9.34 6.95 18.65
C THR A 89 8.16 7.43 19.49
N TYR A 90 6.93 7.31 18.98
CA TYR A 90 5.73 7.90 19.57
C TYR A 90 4.73 6.87 20.10
N GLY A 91 4.98 5.60 19.85
CA GLY A 91 4.08 4.50 20.15
C GLY A 91 2.97 4.28 19.09
N PRO A 92 2.52 3.02 18.89
CA PRO A 92 1.55 2.67 17.87
C PRO A 92 0.23 3.44 17.98
N ARG A 93 -0.28 3.59 19.20
CA ARG A 93 -1.55 4.27 19.44
C ARG A 93 -1.52 5.75 19.00
N THR A 94 -0.43 6.46 19.28
CA THR A 94 -0.27 7.86 18.87
C THR A 94 -0.23 7.98 17.34
N VAL A 95 0.43 7.02 16.67
CA VAL A 95 0.53 7.02 15.20
C VAL A 95 -0.81 6.71 14.54
N GLU A 96 -1.60 5.81 15.11
CA GLU A 96 -2.88 5.38 14.54
C GLU A 96 -4.05 6.32 14.87
N GLU A 97 -4.10 6.83 16.10
CA GLU A 97 -5.24 7.60 16.60
C GLU A 97 -4.95 9.12 16.72
N GLY A 98 -3.68 9.51 16.69
CA GLY A 98 -3.24 10.88 17.00
C GLY A 98 -3.46 11.91 15.88
N GLY A 99 -3.93 11.51 14.70
CA GLY A 99 -4.18 12.44 13.58
C GLY A 99 -2.92 13.16 13.08
N LEU A 100 -1.76 12.50 13.15
CA LEU A 100 -0.47 13.10 12.81
C LEU A 100 -0.37 13.49 11.33
N LYS A 101 0.11 14.70 11.07
CA LYS A 101 0.57 15.13 9.74
C LYS A 101 2.09 14.97 9.68
N VAL A 102 2.56 14.02 8.88
CA VAL A 102 3.98 13.71 8.74
C VAL A 102 4.51 14.32 7.43
N ILE A 103 5.52 15.18 7.54
CA ILE A 103 6.23 15.76 6.40
C ILE A 103 7.55 14.99 6.26
N THR A 104 7.81 14.45 5.08
CA THR A 104 8.96 13.59 4.81
C THR A 104 9.90 14.21 3.79
N THR A 105 11.03 13.55 3.56
CA THR A 105 12.05 13.95 2.59
C THR A 105 11.83 13.38 1.20
N LEU A 106 10.76 12.57 1.01
CA LEU A 106 10.46 11.92 -0.26
C LEU A 106 10.26 12.95 -1.38
N ASP A 107 10.97 12.76 -2.47
CA ASP A 107 10.76 13.47 -3.73
C ASP A 107 9.86 12.61 -4.62
N TYR A 108 8.63 13.06 -4.83
CA TYR A 108 7.61 12.26 -5.51
C TYR A 108 7.99 11.92 -6.96
N ASP A 109 8.60 12.86 -7.67
CA ASP A 109 9.01 12.64 -9.06
C ASP A 109 10.14 11.61 -9.14
N LYS A 110 11.13 11.70 -8.24
CA LYS A 110 12.20 10.70 -8.14
C LYS A 110 11.67 9.33 -7.73
N GLN A 111 10.69 9.29 -6.83
CA GLN A 111 10.06 8.04 -6.42
C GLN A 111 9.38 7.35 -7.61
N LYS A 112 8.63 8.08 -8.42
CA LYS A 112 7.98 7.52 -9.62
C LYS A 112 8.98 6.97 -10.63
N ILE A 113 10.05 7.72 -10.90
CA ILE A 113 11.14 7.25 -11.76
C ILE A 113 11.76 5.97 -11.18
N ALA A 114 12.00 5.93 -9.86
CA ALA A 114 12.59 4.76 -9.21
C ALA A 114 11.69 3.52 -9.29
N GLU A 115 10.38 3.67 -9.11
CA GLU A 115 9.39 2.59 -9.26
C GLU A 115 9.41 2.02 -10.69
N GLU A 116 9.33 2.90 -11.70
CA GLU A 116 9.38 2.49 -13.11
C GLU A 116 10.70 1.79 -13.48
N GLU A 117 11.84 2.28 -13.03
CA GLU A 117 13.13 1.70 -13.37
C GLU A 117 13.38 0.35 -12.65
N VAL A 118 12.88 0.17 -11.43
CA VAL A 118 12.90 -1.14 -10.77
C VAL A 118 12.02 -2.14 -11.52
N GLU A 119 10.81 -1.76 -11.89
CA GLU A 119 9.91 -2.62 -12.66
C GLU A 119 10.54 -3.04 -13.99
N LYS A 120 10.98 -2.08 -14.80
CA LYS A 120 11.64 -2.32 -16.09
C LYS A 120 12.88 -3.20 -15.96
N GLY A 121 13.72 -2.93 -14.94
CA GLY A 121 14.94 -3.68 -14.70
C GLY A 121 14.66 -5.13 -14.33
N VAL A 122 13.68 -5.37 -13.45
CA VAL A 122 13.28 -6.73 -13.08
C VAL A 122 12.68 -7.46 -14.28
N ASP A 123 11.79 -6.84 -15.05
CA ASP A 123 11.16 -7.47 -16.21
C ASP A 123 12.18 -7.85 -17.31
N ALA A 124 13.16 -6.98 -17.55
CA ALA A 124 14.18 -7.24 -18.55
C ALA A 124 15.17 -8.36 -18.17
N LEU A 125 15.46 -8.53 -16.88
CA LEU A 125 16.58 -9.34 -16.43
C LEU A 125 16.17 -10.61 -15.67
N SER A 126 14.96 -10.64 -15.09
CA SER A 126 14.49 -11.73 -14.21
C SER A 126 14.58 -13.12 -14.86
N LYS A 127 14.14 -13.25 -16.10
CA LYS A 127 14.18 -14.54 -16.84
C LYS A 127 15.61 -15.04 -17.08
N ARG A 128 16.55 -14.12 -17.32
CA ARG A 128 17.94 -14.48 -17.61
C ARG A 128 18.72 -14.87 -16.36
N TYR A 129 18.43 -14.22 -15.24
CA TYR A 129 19.22 -14.35 -14.02
C TYR A 129 18.51 -15.06 -12.87
N GLY A 130 17.24 -15.44 -13.04
CA GLY A 130 16.49 -16.24 -12.07
C GLY A 130 16.14 -15.50 -10.78
N PHE A 131 15.82 -14.20 -10.85
CA PHE A 131 15.31 -13.43 -9.72
C PHE A 131 13.91 -12.87 -10.02
N SER A 132 13.13 -12.61 -8.98
CA SER A 132 11.74 -12.15 -9.12
C SER A 132 11.53 -10.70 -8.64
N ASN A 133 12.54 -10.09 -7.99
CA ASN A 133 12.35 -8.83 -7.30
C ASN A 133 13.60 -7.94 -7.35
N GLY A 134 13.44 -6.64 -7.08
CA GLY A 134 14.49 -5.64 -7.06
C GLY A 134 14.16 -4.50 -6.11
N ALA A 135 15.17 -3.74 -5.71
CA ALA A 135 15.01 -2.59 -4.83
C ALA A 135 15.92 -1.44 -5.26
N LEU A 136 15.51 -0.20 -4.90
CA LEU A 136 16.27 1.01 -5.15
C LEU A 136 16.09 1.98 -3.98
N VAL A 137 17.18 2.60 -3.53
CA VAL A 137 17.15 3.72 -2.58
C VAL A 137 17.99 4.85 -3.16
N ALA A 138 17.39 6.04 -3.26
CA ALA A 138 18.10 7.26 -3.62
C ALA A 138 18.28 8.15 -2.39
N LEU A 139 19.51 8.56 -2.16
CA LEU A 139 19.89 9.42 -1.04
C LEU A 139 20.44 10.77 -1.55
N ASP A 140 20.16 11.82 -0.83
CA ASP A 140 20.91 13.06 -0.97
C ASP A 140 22.30 12.88 -0.33
N PRO A 141 23.40 12.97 -1.10
CA PRO A 141 24.74 12.72 -0.58
C PRO A 141 25.23 13.79 0.41
N LYS A 142 24.58 14.96 0.46
CA LYS A 142 24.96 16.06 1.36
C LYS A 142 24.27 15.95 2.71
N THR A 143 23.04 15.47 2.72
CA THR A 143 22.19 15.45 3.92
C THR A 143 21.92 14.05 4.46
N GLY A 144 22.10 13.00 3.62
CA GLY A 144 21.73 11.62 3.94
C GLY A 144 20.22 11.36 3.86
N GLN A 145 19.44 12.36 3.43
CA GLN A 145 17.99 12.22 3.32
C GLN A 145 17.58 11.21 2.25
N ILE A 146 16.58 10.38 2.54
CA ILE A 146 15.99 9.46 1.58
C ILE A 146 15.07 10.24 0.65
N LEU A 147 15.40 10.26 -0.65
CA LEU A 147 14.63 10.94 -1.68
C LEU A 147 13.68 9.99 -2.41
N ALA A 148 14.05 8.70 -2.54
CA ALA A 148 13.19 7.64 -3.05
C ALA A 148 13.53 6.30 -2.39
N MET A 149 12.52 5.45 -2.20
CA MET A 149 12.66 4.10 -1.66
C MET A 149 11.67 3.15 -2.30
N VAL A 150 12.19 2.21 -3.07
CA VAL A 150 11.45 1.12 -3.70
C VAL A 150 11.99 -0.18 -3.11
N GLY A 151 11.16 -0.93 -2.44
CA GLY A 151 11.57 -2.16 -1.75
C GLY A 151 11.25 -3.44 -2.51
N SER A 152 10.41 -3.36 -3.55
CA SER A 152 10.03 -4.47 -4.42
C SER A 152 9.58 -3.94 -5.77
N LYS A 153 9.52 -4.83 -6.78
CA LYS A 153 8.98 -4.52 -8.11
C LYS A 153 7.53 -4.04 -8.03
N ASP A 154 6.70 -4.73 -7.26
CA ASP A 154 5.30 -4.39 -7.01
C ASP A 154 4.95 -4.75 -5.55
N TYR A 155 4.58 -3.75 -4.77
CA TYR A 155 4.19 -3.91 -3.37
C TYR A 155 2.95 -4.79 -3.18
N PHE A 156 2.03 -4.78 -4.16
CA PHE A 156 0.75 -5.45 -4.06
C PHE A 156 0.75 -6.86 -4.69
N ASP A 157 1.87 -7.30 -5.25
CA ASP A 157 2.02 -8.64 -5.82
C ASP A 157 2.48 -9.64 -4.75
N ASP A 158 1.53 -10.43 -4.23
CA ASP A 158 1.80 -11.47 -3.23
C ASP A 158 2.64 -12.62 -3.79
N SER A 159 2.69 -12.82 -5.12
CA SER A 159 3.44 -13.90 -5.75
C SER A 159 4.96 -13.73 -5.66
N ILE A 160 5.42 -12.51 -5.41
CA ILE A 160 6.83 -12.14 -5.24
C ILE A 160 7.16 -11.64 -3.83
N ASP A 161 6.26 -11.87 -2.86
CA ASP A 161 6.37 -11.28 -1.51
C ASP A 161 6.53 -9.75 -1.57
N GLY A 162 5.73 -9.08 -2.41
CA GLY A 162 5.87 -7.66 -2.74
C GLY A 162 5.91 -6.71 -1.55
N GLN A 163 5.29 -7.06 -0.43
CA GLN A 163 5.31 -6.26 0.80
C GLN A 163 6.65 -6.31 1.56
N VAL A 164 7.55 -7.22 1.20
CA VAL A 164 8.89 -7.31 1.78
C VAL A 164 9.77 -6.20 1.23
N ASN A 165 10.20 -5.27 2.07
CA ASN A 165 11.15 -4.24 1.68
C ASN A 165 12.57 -4.84 1.59
N VAL A 166 13.00 -5.21 0.38
CA VAL A 166 14.32 -5.82 0.13
C VAL A 166 15.46 -4.86 0.47
N SER A 167 15.24 -3.55 0.39
CA SER A 167 16.27 -2.54 0.70
C SER A 167 16.65 -2.47 2.19
N THR A 168 15.77 -2.93 3.08
CA THR A 168 15.99 -2.90 4.54
C THR A 168 16.22 -4.29 5.15
N ARG A 169 15.99 -5.37 4.40
CA ARG A 169 16.20 -6.74 4.88
C ARG A 169 17.68 -7.12 4.86
N LEU A 170 18.08 -7.87 5.88
CA LEU A 170 19.44 -8.46 5.89
C LEU A 170 19.58 -9.45 4.74
N ARG A 171 20.56 -9.19 3.88
CA ARG A 171 20.87 -9.99 2.69
C ARG A 171 22.37 -10.20 2.59
N GLN A 172 22.78 -11.24 1.89
CA GLN A 172 24.17 -11.41 1.50
C GLN A 172 24.55 -10.34 0.47
N PRO A 173 25.54 -9.48 0.77
CA PRO A 173 25.87 -8.35 -0.10
C PRO A 173 26.53 -8.78 -1.41
N GLY A 174 27.14 -9.95 -1.45
CA GLY A 174 27.89 -10.41 -2.61
C GLY A 174 28.94 -9.39 -3.05
N SER A 175 29.08 -9.20 -4.38
CA SER A 175 30.05 -8.24 -4.95
C SER A 175 29.78 -6.77 -4.65
N SER A 176 28.58 -6.41 -4.18
CA SER A 176 28.27 -5.04 -3.79
C SER A 176 29.06 -4.56 -2.56
N PHE A 177 29.63 -5.51 -1.79
CA PHE A 177 30.50 -5.18 -0.65
C PHE A 177 31.93 -4.80 -1.06
N LYS A 178 32.38 -5.11 -2.29
CA LYS A 178 33.74 -4.84 -2.76
C LYS A 178 34.19 -3.37 -2.64
N PRO A 179 33.36 -2.34 -2.94
CA PRO A 179 33.77 -0.96 -2.76
C PRO A 179 34.22 -0.64 -1.33
N ILE A 180 33.54 -1.21 -0.32
CA ILE A 180 33.89 -1.03 1.09
C ILE A 180 35.21 -1.71 1.41
N VAL A 181 35.40 -2.94 0.91
CA VAL A 181 36.65 -3.69 1.11
C VAL A 181 37.84 -2.99 0.45
N TYR A 182 37.68 -2.50 -0.78
CA TYR A 182 38.75 -1.79 -1.49
C TYR A 182 39.04 -0.43 -0.87
N ALA A 183 38.03 0.32 -0.43
CA ALA A 183 38.23 1.57 0.29
C ALA A 183 39.08 1.34 1.55
N LYS A 184 38.77 0.28 2.31
CA LYS A 184 39.60 -0.08 3.50
C LYS A 184 40.99 -0.52 3.13
N ALA A 185 41.16 -1.27 2.05
CA ALA A 185 42.49 -1.67 1.56
C ALA A 185 43.34 -0.43 1.19
N PHE A 186 42.78 0.53 0.48
CA PHE A 186 43.48 1.78 0.13
C PHE A 186 43.86 2.60 1.38
N GLU A 187 42.97 2.69 2.38
CA GLU A 187 43.30 3.30 3.65
C GLU A 187 44.50 2.61 4.35
N MET A 188 44.65 1.30 4.18
CA MET A 188 45.75 0.52 4.71
C MET A 188 47.03 0.61 3.84
N GLY A 189 47.05 1.39 2.76
CA GLY A 189 48.20 1.63 1.90
C GLY A 189 48.31 0.69 0.70
N TYR A 190 47.32 -0.16 0.45
CA TYR A 190 47.26 -0.95 -0.80
C TYR A 190 46.94 -0.04 -1.99
N THR A 191 47.35 -0.43 -3.18
CA THR A 191 47.09 0.27 -4.44
C THR A 191 46.28 -0.60 -5.39
N PRO A 192 45.66 -0.02 -6.46
CA PRO A 192 44.99 -0.83 -7.48
C PRO A 192 45.86 -1.87 -8.18
N ASN A 193 47.19 -1.74 -8.08
CA ASN A 193 48.13 -2.63 -8.69
C ASN A 193 48.77 -3.64 -7.72
N THR A 194 48.23 -3.73 -6.50
CA THR A 194 48.77 -4.62 -5.45
C THR A 194 48.16 -6.02 -5.54
#